data_9b5300ca85f9ca18469bbf0f289aab39
#
_entry.id   9b5300ca85f9ca18469bbf0f289aab39
#
_cell.length_a   1.000
_cell.length_b   1.000
_cell.length_c   1.000
_cell.angle_alpha   90.00
_cell.angle_beta   90.00
_cell.angle_gamma   90.00
#
_symmetry.space_group_name_H-M   'P 1'
#
loop_
_entity.id
_entity.type
_entity.pdbx_description
1 polymer ?
#
loop_
_entity_poly.entity_id
_entity_poly.type
_entity_poly.pdbx_seq_one_letter_code
_entity_poly.pdbx_strand_id
1 'polypeptide(L)'
;MSDIVRRARDMGELTQLLARALPEEHAQGLVAANVRDGGELVVIAATSAWASRLRYEADALLNAAQEAGIKAHTCRIRVSQG
;
A
#
# COMPACT_ATOMS: atom_id res chain seq x y z
N MET A 1 8.56 3.42 -25.46
CA MET A 1 8.48 3.72 -24.04
C MET A 1 8.97 2.58 -23.23
N SER A 2 9.80 2.88 -22.27
CA SER A 2 10.44 1.82 -21.52
C SER A 2 9.52 1.24 -20.47
N ASP A 3 9.70 -0.05 -20.20
CA ASP A 3 8.97 -0.75 -19.15
C ASP A 3 9.25 -0.17 -17.77
N ILE A 4 10.40 0.47 -17.62
CA ILE A 4 10.81 1.08 -16.35
C ILE A 4 9.86 2.20 -15.96
N VAL A 5 9.48 3.04 -16.92
CA VAL A 5 8.55 4.14 -16.66
C VAL A 5 7.18 3.60 -16.28
N ARG A 6 6.74 2.54 -16.96
CA ARG A 6 5.45 1.94 -16.68
C ARG A 6 5.41 1.34 -15.27
N ARG A 7 6.48 0.64 -14.87
CA ARG A 7 6.56 0.04 -13.54
C ARG A 7 6.54 1.10 -12.44
N ALA A 8 7.29 2.17 -12.63
CA ALA A 8 7.33 3.25 -11.65
C ALA A 8 5.96 3.88 -11.50
N ARG A 9 5.25 4.07 -12.62
CA ARG A 9 3.91 4.63 -12.60
C ARG A 9 2.93 3.70 -11.88
N ASP A 10 3.00 2.39 -12.17
CA ASP A 10 2.12 1.41 -11.55
C ASP A 10 2.30 1.36 -10.04
N MET A 11 3.53 1.41 -9.56
CA MET A 11 3.82 1.43 -8.12
C MET A 11 3.28 2.70 -7.48
N GLY A 12 3.46 3.84 -8.15
CA GLY A 12 2.91 5.10 -7.66
C GLY A 12 1.40 5.10 -7.64
N GLU A 13 0.78 4.49 -8.63
CA GLU A 13 -0.68 4.41 -8.69
C GLU A 13 -1.24 3.56 -7.56
N LEU A 14 -0.59 2.46 -7.23
CA LEU A 14 -1.03 1.62 -6.11
C LEU A 14 -0.95 2.39 -4.79
N THR A 15 0.16 3.08 -4.55
CA THR A 15 0.32 3.88 -3.35
C THR A 15 -0.77 4.95 -3.26
N GLN A 16 -1.06 5.64 -4.37
CA GLN A 16 -2.09 6.65 -4.40
C GLN A 16 -3.48 6.05 -4.21
N LEU A 17 -3.72 4.90 -4.79
CA LEU A 17 -4.99 4.20 -4.65
C LEU A 17 -5.26 3.88 -3.18
N LEU A 18 -4.28 3.35 -2.50
CA LEU A 18 -4.41 3.00 -1.09
C LEU A 18 -4.53 4.24 -0.22
N ALA A 19 -3.81 5.30 -0.57
CA ALA A 19 -3.90 6.56 0.16
C ALA A 19 -5.31 7.13 0.10
N ARG A 20 -5.98 6.98 -1.05
CA ARG A 20 -7.36 7.45 -1.21
C ARG A 20 -8.35 6.61 -0.41
N ALA A 21 -8.03 5.35 -0.17
CA ALA A 21 -8.89 4.45 0.60
C ALA A 21 -8.82 4.73 2.10
N LEU A 22 -7.81 5.48 2.53
CA LEU A 22 -7.62 5.81 3.93
C LEU A 22 -8.16 7.21 4.22
N PRO A 23 -8.56 7.47 5.49
CA PRO A 23 -8.79 8.84 5.91
C PRO A 23 -7.54 9.68 5.64
N GLU A 24 -7.73 10.93 5.29
CA GLU A 24 -6.62 11.81 4.93
C GLU A 24 -5.53 11.83 6.00
N GLU A 25 -5.94 11.80 7.26
CA GLU A 25 -5.00 11.79 8.38
C GLU A 25 -4.12 10.54 8.38
N HIS A 26 -4.70 9.41 8.01
CA HIS A 26 -3.95 8.14 7.97
C HIS A 26 -3.08 8.02 6.74
N ALA A 27 -3.48 8.66 5.65
CA ALA A 27 -2.72 8.61 4.41
C ALA A 27 -1.32 9.22 4.57
N GLN A 28 -1.16 10.13 5.52
CA GLN A 28 0.12 10.75 5.78
C GLN A 28 1.16 9.74 6.29
N GLY A 29 0.71 8.66 6.90
CA GLY A 29 1.59 7.62 7.40
C GLY A 29 1.97 6.58 6.37
N LEU A 30 1.39 6.64 5.19
CA LEU A 30 1.65 5.68 4.12
C LEU A 30 2.82 6.17 3.27
N VAL A 31 3.92 5.43 3.29
CA VAL A 31 5.11 5.78 2.51
C VAL A 31 5.05 5.16 1.12
N ALA A 32 4.73 3.88 1.06
CA ALA A 32 4.69 3.15 -0.20
C ALA A 32 3.88 1.87 -0.04
N ALA A 33 3.48 1.30 -1.15
CA ALA A 33 2.79 0.02 -1.17
C ALA A 33 3.25 -0.78 -2.38
N ASN A 34 3.20 -2.09 -2.23
CA ASN A 34 3.73 -2.99 -3.23
C ASN A 34 3.05 -4.34 -3.07
N VAL A 35 2.88 -5.08 -4.17
CA VAL A 35 2.34 -6.44 -4.12
C VAL A 35 3.44 -7.40 -4.50
N ARG A 36 3.71 -8.38 -3.62
CA ARG A 36 4.73 -9.38 -3.84
C ARG A 36 4.11 -10.63 -4.49
N ASP A 37 4.97 -11.44 -5.05
CA ASP A 37 4.54 -12.71 -5.64
C ASP A 37 3.80 -13.53 -4.59
N GLY A 38 2.72 -14.17 -4.99
CA GLY A 38 1.88 -14.92 -4.08
C GLY A 38 0.72 -14.12 -3.50
N GLY A 39 0.60 -12.86 -3.89
CA GLY A 39 -0.55 -12.04 -3.50
C GLY A 39 -0.42 -11.38 -2.14
N GLU A 40 0.79 -11.07 -1.71
CA GLU A 40 1.00 -10.35 -0.45
C GLU A 40 1.10 -8.86 -0.72
N LEU A 41 0.15 -8.10 -0.19
CA LEU A 41 0.20 -6.64 -0.23
C LEU A 41 1.08 -6.16 0.92
N VAL A 42 2.16 -5.47 0.59
CA VAL A 42 3.09 -4.94 1.58
C VAL A 42 2.92 -3.43 1.63
N VAL A 43 2.61 -2.91 2.79
CA VAL A 43 2.41 -1.48 3.00
C VAL A 43 3.53 -0.97 3.92
N ILE A 44 4.19 0.09 3.51
CA ILE A 44 5.29 0.68 4.28
C ILE A 44 4.77 1.90 5.01
N ALA A 45 4.84 1.86 6.33
CA ALA A 45 4.44 2.98 7.18
C ALA A 45 5.66 3.85 7.52
N ALA A 46 5.42 5.12 7.76
CA ALA A 46 6.50 6.06 8.04
C ALA A 46 7.17 5.78 9.39
N THR A 47 6.38 5.38 10.39
CA THR A 47 6.89 5.10 11.74
C THR A 47 6.17 3.90 12.31
N SER A 48 6.66 3.39 13.45
CA SER A 48 5.99 2.28 14.12
C SER A 48 4.61 2.68 14.65
N ALA A 49 4.45 3.94 15.05
CA ALA A 49 3.15 4.43 15.47
C ALA A 49 2.15 4.40 14.30
N TRP A 50 2.59 4.81 13.12
CA TRP A 50 1.76 4.74 11.93
C TRP A 50 1.48 3.29 11.52
N ALA A 51 2.47 2.42 11.67
CA ALA A 51 2.29 1.00 11.37
C ALA A 51 1.16 0.40 12.23
N SER A 52 1.13 0.75 13.51
CA SER A 52 0.07 0.29 14.40
C SER A 52 -1.30 0.76 13.93
N ARG A 53 -1.40 2.02 13.52
CA ARG A 53 -2.66 2.58 13.04
C ARG A 53 -3.09 1.93 11.73
N LEU A 54 -2.14 1.76 10.80
CA LEU A 54 -2.46 1.19 9.49
C LEU A 54 -2.88 -0.28 9.60
N ARG A 55 -2.45 -0.98 10.65
CA ARG A 55 -2.90 -2.35 10.86
C ARG A 55 -4.39 -2.44 11.06
N TYR A 56 -5.01 -1.45 11.67
CA TYR A 56 -6.46 -1.41 11.82
C TYR A 56 -7.15 -1.17 10.48
N GLU A 57 -6.43 -0.59 9.53
CA GLU A 57 -6.96 -0.32 8.19
C GLU A 57 -6.55 -1.39 7.17
N ALA A 58 -5.90 -2.46 7.62
CA ALA A 58 -5.37 -3.47 6.70
C ALA A 58 -6.46 -4.08 5.82
N ASP A 59 -7.64 -4.35 6.39
CA ASP A 59 -8.74 -4.91 5.61
C ASP A 59 -9.23 -3.93 4.56
N ALA A 60 -9.33 -2.66 4.91
CA ALA A 60 -9.74 -1.62 3.96
C ALA A 60 -8.72 -1.48 2.83
N LEU A 61 -7.43 -1.55 3.18
CA LEU A 61 -6.37 -1.47 2.18
C LEU A 61 -6.42 -2.66 1.24
N LEU A 62 -6.60 -3.84 1.80
CA LEU A 62 -6.69 -5.06 1.00
C LEU A 62 -7.90 -5.02 0.07
N ASN A 63 -9.05 -4.60 0.60
CA ASN A 63 -10.27 -4.48 -0.21
C ASN A 63 -10.10 -3.48 -1.33
N ALA A 64 -9.46 -2.35 -1.06
CA ALA A 64 -9.23 -1.33 -2.08
C ALA A 64 -8.35 -1.87 -3.21
N ALA A 65 -7.31 -2.64 -2.86
CA ALA A 65 -6.45 -3.26 -3.86
C ALA A 65 -7.23 -4.28 -4.70
N GLN A 66 -8.04 -5.09 -4.05
CA GLN A 66 -8.84 -6.11 -4.75
C GLN A 66 -9.86 -5.47 -5.68
N GLU A 67 -10.50 -4.40 -5.26
CA GLU A 67 -11.47 -3.69 -6.08
C GLU A 67 -10.82 -3.07 -7.32
N ALA A 68 -9.54 -2.74 -7.22
CA ALA A 68 -8.79 -2.22 -8.35
C ALA A 68 -8.28 -3.31 -9.29
N GLY A 69 -8.61 -4.57 -9.01
CA GLY A 69 -8.19 -5.69 -9.85
C GLY A 69 -6.83 -6.27 -9.46
N ILE A 70 -6.28 -5.86 -8.34
CA ILE A 70 -5.00 -6.36 -7.88
C ILE A 70 -5.22 -7.68 -7.14
N LYS A 71 -4.46 -8.70 -7.51
CA LYS A 71 -4.59 -10.01 -6.89
C LYS A 71 -3.80 -10.07 -5.59
N ALA A 72 -4.39 -9.57 -4.54
CA ALA A 72 -3.81 -9.58 -3.21
C ALA A 72 -4.74 -10.37 -2.27
N HIS A 73 -4.16 -11.19 -1.42
CA HIS A 73 -4.90 -12.04 -0.48
C HIS A 73 -4.58 -11.71 0.96
N THR A 74 -3.38 -11.18 1.21
CA THR A 74 -2.95 -10.83 2.55
C THR A 74 -2.36 -9.42 2.53
N CYS A 75 -2.35 -8.78 3.68
CA CYS A 75 -1.79 -7.45 3.83
C CYS A 75 -0.79 -7.46 4.98
N ARG A 76 0.40 -6.96 4.71
CA ARG A 76 1.45 -6.86 5.72
C ARG A 76 1.87 -5.39 5.82
N ILE A 77 1.95 -4.92 7.06
CA ILE A 77 2.39 -3.56 7.34
C ILE A 77 3.82 -3.61 7.86
N ARG A 78 4.70 -2.83 7.26
CA ARG A 78 6.10 -2.74 7.69
C ARG A 78 6.44 -1.28 7.96
N VAL A 79 7.49 -1.06 8.74
CA VAL A 79 7.96 0.29 9.05
C VAL A 79 9.11 0.62 8.12
N SER A 80 9.10 1.83 7.59
CA SER A 80 10.19 2.32 6.76
C SER A 80 11.46 2.36 7.58
N GLN A 81 12.53 1.84 7.00
CA GLN A 81 13.83 1.85 7.64
C GLN A 81 14.73 2.82 6.91
N GLY A 82 14.64 4.02 7.29
CA GLY A 82 15.43 4.90 6.50
C GLY A 82 15.64 6.20 7.07
#